data_bdc4e7d0a00b340a075cf53d76906d57
#
_entry.id   bdc4e7d0a00b340a075cf53d76906d57
#
_cell.length_a   1.000
_cell.length_b   1.000
_cell.length_c   1.000
_cell.angle_alpha   90.00
_cell.angle_beta   90.00
_cell.angle_gamma   90.00
#
_symmetry.space_group_name_H-M   'P 1'
#
loop_
_entity.id
_entity.type
_entity.pdbx_description
1 polymer ?
#
loop_
_entity_poly.entity_id
_entity_poly.type
_entity_poly.pdbx_seq_one_letter_code
_entity_poly.pdbx_strand_id
1 'polypeptide(L)'
;LHSSHRRQRQMCIRDRQGKRALAERIVYAAIDRANEGGESVDPTEVLNRAIENAKPRVEVKSRRVGGATYQVPLEVSIDRQESLAMRWIVNAARSKRGTPMHVALANEIKDASTNQGAVVRKRDETHKMAQANRAFAHFRW
;
A
#
# COMPACT_ATOMS: atom_id res chain seq x y z
N LEU A 1 -13.84 -1.94 -13.48
CA LEU A 1 -14.38 -3.10 -12.76
C LEU A 1 -13.36 -4.24 -12.65
N HIS A 2 -12.74 -4.66 -13.77
CA HIS A 2 -11.76 -5.75 -13.74
C HIS A 2 -10.53 -5.42 -12.88
N SER A 3 -10.05 -4.19 -12.89
CA SER A 3 -8.89 -3.80 -12.08
C SER A 3 -9.18 -3.82 -10.58
N SER A 4 -10.39 -3.42 -10.16
CA SER A 4 -10.76 -3.45 -8.75
C SER A 4 -10.90 -4.87 -8.22
N HIS A 5 -11.48 -5.80 -8.99
CA HIS A 5 -11.55 -7.21 -8.63
C HIS A 5 -10.17 -7.86 -8.56
N ARG A 6 -9.24 -7.48 -9.44
CA ARG A 6 -7.87 -7.95 -9.39
C ARG A 6 -7.18 -7.47 -8.11
N ARG A 7 -7.34 -6.20 -7.75
CA ARG A 7 -6.79 -5.62 -6.53
C ARG A 7 -7.33 -6.31 -5.28
N GLN A 8 -8.63 -6.56 -5.23
CA GLN A 8 -9.26 -7.31 -4.13
C GLN A 8 -8.65 -8.70 -3.98
N ARG A 9 -8.54 -9.47 -5.07
CA ARG A 9 -7.95 -10.80 -5.05
C ARG A 9 -6.49 -10.79 -4.59
N GLN A 10 -5.69 -9.87 -5.08
CA GLN A 10 -4.28 -9.75 -4.68
C GLN A 10 -4.14 -9.42 -3.19
N MET A 11 -5.00 -8.55 -2.67
CA MET A 11 -5.02 -8.22 -1.26
C MET A 11 -5.42 -9.42 -0.41
N CYS A 12 -6.42 -10.20 -0.83
CA CYS A 12 -6.85 -11.43 -0.17
C CYS A 12 -5.70 -12.44 -0.02
N ILE A 13 -4.95 -12.68 -1.08
CA ILE A 13 -3.81 -13.61 -1.07
C ILE A 13 -2.74 -13.18 -0.08
N ARG A 14 -2.48 -11.89 0.02
CA ARG A 14 -1.43 -11.32 0.88
C ARG A 14 -1.82 -11.22 2.34
N ASP A 15 -3.11 -11.15 2.63
CA ASP A 15 -3.59 -10.87 3.99
C ASP A 15 -3.28 -11.99 4.98
N ARG A 16 -3.42 -13.26 4.58
CA ARG A 16 -3.30 -14.41 5.47
C ARG A 16 -2.38 -15.53 4.98
N GLN A 17 -1.25 -15.17 4.41
CA GLN A 17 -0.19 -16.14 4.04
C GLN A 17 -0.71 -17.32 3.19
N GLY A 18 -1.61 -17.05 2.26
CA GLY A 18 -2.15 -18.06 1.34
C GLY A 18 -3.46 -18.74 1.77
N LYS A 19 -4.01 -18.41 2.92
CA LYS A 19 -5.36 -18.88 3.35
C LYS A 19 -6.43 -18.06 2.63
N ARG A 20 -6.68 -18.40 1.38
CA ARG A 20 -7.49 -17.58 0.46
C ARG A 20 -8.91 -17.33 0.95
N ALA A 21 -9.64 -18.38 1.36
CA ALA A 21 -11.06 -18.24 1.77
C ALA A 21 -11.22 -17.33 2.99
N LEU A 22 -10.33 -17.48 3.98
CA LEU A 22 -10.33 -16.65 5.19
C LEU A 22 -9.93 -15.22 4.83
N ALA A 23 -8.90 -15.04 4.00
CA ALA A 23 -8.45 -13.72 3.56
C ALA A 23 -9.53 -12.98 2.79
N GLU A 24 -10.26 -13.64 1.89
CA GLU A 24 -11.37 -13.05 1.16
C GLU A 24 -12.46 -12.53 2.10
N ARG A 25 -12.86 -13.30 3.10
CA ARG A 25 -13.85 -12.86 4.09
C ARG A 25 -13.38 -11.64 4.86
N ILE A 26 -12.12 -11.62 5.28
CA ILE A 26 -11.55 -10.49 6.01
C ILE A 26 -11.52 -9.24 5.14
N VAL A 27 -11.06 -9.35 3.90
CA VAL A 27 -10.95 -8.21 2.99
C VAL A 27 -12.32 -7.65 2.61
N TYR A 28 -13.29 -8.50 2.30
CA TYR A 28 -14.64 -8.03 1.98
C TYR A 28 -15.32 -7.37 3.18
N ALA A 29 -15.17 -7.94 4.37
CA ALA A 29 -15.67 -7.32 5.60
C ALA A 29 -15.00 -5.97 5.87
N ALA A 30 -13.70 -5.86 5.61
CA ALA A 30 -12.96 -4.60 5.76
C ALA A 30 -13.43 -3.53 4.77
N ILE A 31 -13.67 -3.90 3.53
CA ILE A 31 -14.15 -2.97 2.49
C ILE A 31 -15.54 -2.46 2.84
N ASP A 32 -16.45 -3.34 3.24
CA ASP A 32 -17.80 -2.96 3.64
C ASP A 32 -17.78 -2.02 4.84
N ARG A 33 -16.95 -2.34 5.83
CA ARG A 33 -16.80 -1.49 7.02
C ARG A 33 -16.18 -0.13 6.71
N ALA A 34 -15.20 -0.09 5.83
CA ALA A 34 -14.57 1.17 5.41
C ALA A 34 -15.55 2.08 4.66
N ASN A 35 -16.53 1.49 3.99
CA ASN A 35 -17.56 2.23 3.25
C ASN A 35 -18.76 2.64 4.13
N GLU A 36 -18.84 2.19 5.39
CA GLU A 36 -19.90 2.58 6.32
C GLU A 36 -19.88 4.10 6.55
N GLY A 37 -21.05 4.73 6.35
CA GLY A 37 -21.20 6.18 6.48
C GLY A 37 -20.61 6.99 5.34
N GLY A 38 -20.10 6.34 4.29
CA GLY A 38 -19.58 7.00 3.10
C GLY A 38 -20.70 7.38 2.11
N GLU A 39 -20.43 8.38 1.29
CA GLU A 39 -21.35 8.82 0.23
C GLU A 39 -21.26 7.94 -1.04
N SER A 40 -20.28 7.06 -1.09
CA SER A 40 -20.03 6.24 -2.27
C SER A 40 -21.01 5.07 -2.37
N VAL A 41 -21.57 4.88 -3.55
CA VAL A 41 -22.46 3.76 -3.87
C VAL A 41 -21.67 2.48 -4.11
N ASP A 42 -20.42 2.60 -4.58
CA ASP A 42 -19.54 1.46 -4.86
C ASP A 42 -18.58 1.22 -3.69
N PRO A 43 -18.70 0.09 -2.97
CA PRO A 43 -17.80 -0.22 -1.85
C PRO A 43 -16.33 -0.29 -2.25
N THR A 44 -16.03 -0.62 -3.52
CA THR A 44 -14.64 -0.71 -4.00
C THR A 44 -14.01 0.64 -4.30
N GLU A 45 -14.79 1.70 -4.39
CA GLU A 45 -14.27 3.05 -4.67
C GLU A 45 -13.35 3.55 -3.55
N VAL A 46 -13.73 3.30 -2.30
CA VAL A 46 -12.90 3.66 -1.13
C VAL A 46 -11.56 2.92 -1.18
N LEU A 47 -11.59 1.63 -1.49
CA LEU A 47 -10.37 0.83 -1.65
C LEU A 47 -9.50 1.35 -2.79
N ASN A 48 -10.08 1.65 -3.93
CA ASN A 48 -9.34 2.18 -5.09
C ASN A 48 -8.68 3.52 -4.75
N ARG A 49 -9.40 4.41 -4.09
CA ARG A 49 -8.87 5.69 -3.64
C ARG A 49 -7.73 5.52 -2.63
N ALA A 50 -7.87 4.60 -1.69
CA ALA A 50 -6.83 4.27 -0.73
C ALA A 50 -5.54 3.77 -1.41
N ILE A 51 -5.67 2.88 -2.38
CA ILE A 51 -4.54 2.36 -3.15
C ILE A 51 -3.87 3.46 -3.96
N GLU A 52 -4.64 4.29 -4.66
CA GLU A 52 -4.10 5.41 -5.43
C GLU A 52 -3.32 6.40 -4.55
N ASN A 53 -3.83 6.71 -3.37
CA ASN A 53 -3.16 7.59 -2.41
C ASN A 53 -1.91 6.95 -1.80
N ALA A 54 -1.87 5.63 -1.69
CA ALA A 54 -0.75 4.90 -1.10
C ALA A 54 0.39 4.60 -2.08
N LYS A 55 0.17 4.71 -3.38
CA LYS A 55 1.16 4.38 -4.41
C LYS A 55 2.40 5.28 -4.32
N PRO A 56 3.62 4.71 -4.15
CA PRO A 56 4.85 5.47 -4.26
C PRO A 56 5.24 5.65 -5.73
N ARG A 57 5.67 6.84 -6.10
CA ARG A 57 6.16 7.11 -7.46
C ARG A 57 7.64 6.77 -7.62
N VAL A 58 8.40 6.92 -6.55
CA VAL A 58 9.83 6.65 -6.50
C VAL A 58 10.15 5.83 -5.25
N GLU A 59 11.18 5.00 -5.36
CA GLU A 59 11.71 4.25 -4.23
C GLU A 59 13.23 4.37 -4.22
N VAL A 60 13.84 3.91 -3.14
CA VAL A 60 15.30 3.92 -2.99
C VAL A 60 15.78 2.48 -2.91
N LYS A 61 16.76 2.12 -3.76
CA LYS A 61 17.42 0.82 -3.73
C LYS A 61 18.90 0.99 -3.42
N SER A 62 19.43 0.09 -2.61
CA SER A 62 20.84 0.04 -2.34
C SER A 62 21.62 -0.49 -3.53
N ARG A 63 22.67 0.20 -3.93
CA ARG A 63 23.60 -0.24 -4.95
C ARG A 63 25.03 -0.11 -4.43
N ARG A 64 25.82 -1.15 -4.66
CA ARG A 64 27.23 -1.17 -4.28
C ARG A 64 28.09 -0.73 -5.47
N VAL A 65 28.81 0.37 -5.29
CA VAL A 65 29.73 0.90 -6.31
C VAL A 65 31.06 1.19 -5.65
N GLY A 66 32.14 0.56 -6.15
CA GLY A 66 33.49 0.79 -5.63
C GLY A 66 33.68 0.48 -4.14
N GLY A 67 32.96 -0.51 -3.60
CA GLY A 67 33.03 -0.89 -2.19
C GLY A 67 32.14 -0.06 -1.25
N ALA A 68 31.53 1.01 -1.74
CA ALA A 68 30.58 1.83 -0.98
C ALA A 68 29.15 1.48 -1.38
N THR A 69 28.22 1.54 -0.41
CA THR A 69 26.79 1.32 -0.65
C THR A 69 26.08 2.65 -0.76
N TYR A 70 25.40 2.86 -1.88
CA TYR A 70 24.61 4.07 -2.14
C TYR A 70 23.13 3.74 -2.20
N GLN A 71 22.32 4.63 -1.67
CA GLN A 71 20.87 4.58 -1.80
C GLN A 71 20.48 5.31 -3.10
N VAL A 72 20.12 4.54 -4.12
CA VAL A 72 19.83 5.08 -5.45
C VAL A 72 18.33 5.25 -5.65
N PRO A 73 17.82 6.46 -5.93
CA PRO A 73 16.41 6.66 -6.21
C PRO A 73 16.05 6.12 -7.60
N LEU A 74 14.96 5.38 -7.67
CA LEU A 74 14.44 4.77 -8.90
C LEU A 74 12.96 5.06 -9.04
N GLU A 75 12.52 5.29 -10.27
CA GLU A 75 11.10 5.33 -10.58
C GLU A 75 10.48 3.95 -10.43
N VAL A 76 9.28 3.91 -9.88
CA VAL A 76 8.55 2.68 -9.65
C VAL A 76 7.57 2.45 -10.81
N SER A 77 7.59 1.25 -11.40
CA SER A 77 6.62 0.88 -12.44
C SER A 77 5.21 0.84 -11.87
N ILE A 78 4.19 1.02 -12.70
CA ILE A 78 2.78 1.07 -12.29
C ILE A 78 2.37 -0.21 -11.55
N ASP A 79 2.76 -1.37 -12.05
CA ASP A 79 2.45 -2.66 -11.41
C ASP A 79 3.08 -2.79 -10.02
N ARG A 80 4.33 -2.35 -9.89
CA ARG A 80 5.03 -2.37 -8.61
C ARG A 80 4.45 -1.35 -7.63
N GLN A 81 4.03 -0.17 -8.10
CA GLN A 81 3.35 0.82 -7.26
C GLN A 81 2.12 0.23 -6.60
N GLU A 82 1.29 -0.45 -7.38
CA GLU A 82 0.09 -1.10 -6.89
C GLU A 82 0.41 -2.21 -5.87
N SER A 83 1.40 -3.04 -6.18
CA SER A 83 1.86 -4.11 -5.28
C SER A 83 2.38 -3.57 -3.95
N LEU A 84 3.17 -2.50 -3.99
CA LEU A 84 3.69 -1.86 -2.79
C LEU A 84 2.59 -1.21 -1.96
N ALA A 85 1.65 -0.53 -2.61
CA ALA A 85 0.51 0.09 -1.93
C ALA A 85 -0.29 -0.94 -1.13
N MET A 86 -0.65 -2.05 -1.77
CA MET A 86 -1.39 -3.14 -1.11
C MET A 86 -0.60 -3.76 0.04
N ARG A 87 0.68 -4.01 -0.16
CA ARG A 87 1.56 -4.57 0.87
C ARG A 87 1.65 -3.66 2.09
N TRP A 88 1.81 -2.37 1.87
CA TRP A 88 1.92 -1.40 2.96
C TRP A 88 0.63 -1.28 3.76
N ILE A 89 -0.52 -1.30 3.08
CA ILE A 89 -1.84 -1.28 3.75
C ILE A 89 -2.00 -2.52 4.64
N VAL A 90 -1.71 -3.70 4.10
CA VAL A 90 -1.82 -4.96 4.85
C VAL A 90 -0.84 -5.01 6.02
N ASN A 91 0.40 -4.60 5.82
CA ASN A 91 1.41 -4.59 6.89
C ASN A 91 1.06 -3.57 8.00
N ALA A 92 0.55 -2.41 7.64
CA ALA A 92 0.09 -1.42 8.62
C ALA A 92 -1.07 -1.98 9.46
N ALA A 93 -2.02 -2.68 8.83
CA ALA A 93 -3.11 -3.32 9.54
C ALA A 93 -2.62 -4.44 10.47
N ARG A 94 -1.66 -5.26 10.01
CA ARG A 94 -1.07 -6.35 10.82
C ARG A 94 -0.30 -5.85 12.03
N SER A 95 0.27 -4.65 11.96
CA SER A 95 1.03 -4.08 13.07
C SER A 95 0.15 -3.64 14.25
N LYS A 96 -1.14 -3.48 14.05
CA LYS A 96 -2.08 -3.11 15.11
C LYS A 96 -2.39 -4.33 15.98
N ARG A 97 -2.09 -4.20 17.27
CA ARG A 97 -2.36 -5.25 18.25
C ARG A 97 -3.70 -5.02 18.95
N GLY A 98 -4.36 -6.11 19.33
CA GLY A 98 -5.62 -6.07 20.08
C GLY A 98 -6.84 -5.69 19.24
N THR A 99 -6.70 -5.56 17.93
CA THR A 99 -7.78 -5.22 17.01
C THR A 99 -7.96 -6.36 16.00
N PRO A 100 -9.22 -6.82 15.75
CA PRO A 100 -9.45 -7.80 14.69
C PRO A 100 -8.94 -7.31 13.34
N MET A 101 -8.43 -8.22 12.51
CA MET A 101 -7.78 -7.86 11.24
C MET A 101 -8.73 -7.09 10.30
N HIS A 102 -10.01 -7.49 10.21
CA HIS A 102 -10.98 -6.78 9.35
C HIS A 102 -11.23 -5.34 9.80
N VAL A 103 -11.20 -5.07 11.10
CA VAL A 103 -11.36 -3.71 11.66
C VAL A 103 -10.09 -2.89 11.42
N ALA A 104 -8.93 -3.46 11.68
CA ALA A 104 -7.64 -2.81 11.46
C ALA A 104 -7.45 -2.45 9.98
N LEU A 105 -7.75 -3.38 9.08
CA LEU A 105 -7.66 -3.18 7.65
C LEU A 105 -8.66 -2.11 7.17
N ALA A 106 -9.90 -2.12 7.67
CA ALA A 106 -10.90 -1.11 7.35
C ALA A 106 -10.43 0.30 7.74
N ASN A 107 -9.85 0.44 8.93
CA ASN A 107 -9.32 1.72 9.39
C ASN A 107 -8.17 2.21 8.53
N GLU A 108 -7.26 1.33 8.13
CA GLU A 108 -6.16 1.70 7.24
C GLU A 108 -6.65 2.11 5.85
N ILE A 109 -7.61 1.40 5.29
CA ILE A 109 -8.22 1.75 4.00
C ILE A 109 -8.91 3.12 4.09
N LYS A 110 -9.67 3.36 5.14
CA LYS A 110 -10.38 4.62 5.36
C LYS A 110 -9.42 5.79 5.51
N ASP A 111 -8.38 5.65 6.32
CA ASP A 111 -7.37 6.68 6.53
C ASP A 111 -6.61 6.98 5.22
N ALA A 112 -6.19 5.95 4.49
CA ALA A 112 -5.50 6.12 3.22
C ALA A 112 -6.39 6.79 2.16
N SER A 113 -7.70 6.49 2.14
CA SER A 113 -8.63 7.11 1.21
C SER A 113 -8.77 8.63 1.43
N THR A 114 -8.56 9.08 2.66
CA THR A 114 -8.57 10.50 3.02
C THR A 114 -7.16 11.12 3.02
N ASN A 115 -6.19 10.44 2.44
CA ASN A 115 -4.79 10.87 2.35
C ASN A 115 -4.14 11.08 3.72
N GLN A 116 -4.45 10.21 4.67
CA GLN A 116 -3.95 10.23 6.04
C GLN A 116 -3.48 8.82 6.45
N GLY A 117 -2.89 8.72 7.63
CA GLY A 117 -2.53 7.45 8.24
C GLY A 117 -1.10 6.99 7.99
N ALA A 118 -0.78 5.80 8.49
CA ALA A 118 0.57 5.24 8.49
C ALA A 118 1.08 4.96 7.06
N VAL A 119 0.22 4.51 6.17
CA VAL A 119 0.59 4.15 4.78
C VAL A 119 0.98 5.39 4.00
N VAL A 120 0.21 6.47 4.12
CA VAL A 120 0.51 7.74 3.46
C VAL A 120 1.79 8.35 4.02
N ARG A 121 2.02 8.26 5.32
CA ARG A 121 3.28 8.67 5.94
C ARG A 121 4.47 7.90 5.35
N LYS A 122 4.33 6.59 5.21
CA LYS A 122 5.38 5.75 4.62
C LYS A 122 5.66 6.13 3.17
N ARG A 123 4.63 6.42 2.39
CA ARG A 123 4.79 6.95 1.03
C ARG A 123 5.59 8.24 1.03
N ASP A 124 5.20 9.19 1.86
CA ASP A 124 5.85 10.50 1.95
C ASP A 124 7.30 10.38 2.44
N GLU A 125 7.57 9.52 3.40
CA GLU A 125 8.94 9.23 3.87
C GLU A 125 9.79 8.62 2.74
N THR A 126 9.23 7.72 1.94
CA THR A 126 9.91 7.11 0.81
C THR A 126 10.23 8.16 -0.26
N HIS A 127 9.29 9.05 -0.57
CA HIS A 127 9.51 10.16 -1.49
C HIS A 127 10.57 11.14 -0.97
N LYS A 128 10.54 11.44 0.32
CA LYS A 128 11.51 12.32 0.96
C LYS A 128 12.91 11.71 0.93
N MET A 129 13.03 10.41 1.19
CA MET A 129 14.30 9.70 1.12
C MET A 129 14.86 9.69 -0.30
N ALA A 130 14.03 9.47 -1.31
CA ALA A 130 14.43 9.53 -2.71
C ALA A 130 14.89 10.94 -3.10
N GLN A 131 14.20 11.96 -2.62
CA GLN A 131 14.57 13.36 -2.82
C GLN A 131 15.93 13.68 -2.17
N ALA A 132 16.17 13.22 -0.96
CA ALA A 132 17.43 13.43 -0.24
C ALA A 132 18.61 12.74 -0.95
N ASN A 133 18.37 11.63 -1.62
CA ASN A 133 19.38 10.85 -2.35
C ASN A 133 19.41 11.17 -3.85
N ARG A 134 18.77 12.23 -4.29
CA ARG A 134 18.68 12.62 -5.70
C ARG A 134 20.05 12.74 -6.39
N ALA A 135 21.07 13.14 -5.66
CA ALA A 135 22.43 13.27 -6.19
C ALA A 135 23.01 11.92 -6.70
N PHE A 136 22.48 10.78 -6.21
CA PHE A 136 22.94 9.45 -6.60
C PHE A 136 22.11 8.84 -7.73
N ALA A 137 21.20 9.59 -8.33
CA ALA A 137 20.34 9.09 -9.42
C ALA A 137 21.15 8.59 -10.63
N HIS A 138 22.33 9.12 -10.85
CA HIS A 138 23.22 8.70 -11.94
C HIS A 138 23.79 7.28 -11.75
N PHE A 139 23.71 6.69 -10.55
CA PHE A 139 24.10 5.31 -10.29
C PHE A 139 23.02 4.28 -10.60
N ARG A 140 21.84 4.70 -11.02
CA ARG A 140 20.76 3.77 -11.36
C ARG A 140 21.17 2.87 -12.55
N TRP A 141 20.63 1.66 -12.55
CA TRP A 141 20.92 0.63 -13.54
C TRP A 141 19.69 0.15 -14.28
#